data_470f528583e39c7c9978aa0d4bdca8c9
#
_entry.id   470f528583e39c7c9978aa0d4bdca8c9
#
_cell.length_a   1.000
_cell.length_b   1.000
_cell.length_c   1.000
_cell.angle_alpha   90.00
_cell.angle_beta   90.00
_cell.angle_gamma   90.00
#
_symmetry.space_group_name_H-M   'P 1'
#
loop_
_entity.id
_entity.type
_entity.pdbx_description
1 polymer ?
#
loop_
_entity_poly.entity_id
_entity_poly.type
_entity_poly.pdbx_seq_one_letter_code
_entity_poly.pdbx_strand_id
1 'polypeptide(L)'
;MAFSTEDQIKAMGFCHVGENCLLSNKASYYNCKNIKIGNNVRIDDFCVLSAGIGGIEIGNYIHIAVYSSLIGAGKIVLKDFCNISSKVAIYSSNDDYSGQFMTNPTVPSRYTNVTSSDVIIGKHVIIGSGSVILPGVTLEIGVAVGALSLVNKNCSEFGIYIGTPVKRIKERGKNLLELEENLKGSN
;
A
#
# COMPACT_ATOMS: atom_id res chain seq x y z
N MET A 1 17.70 11.67 3.35
CA MET A 1 17.30 10.28 3.57
C MET A 1 18.52 9.38 3.45
N ALA A 2 18.66 8.41 4.36
CA ALA A 2 19.69 7.39 4.26
C ALA A 2 19.01 6.06 3.90
N PHE A 3 19.47 5.42 2.84
CA PHE A 3 18.94 4.15 2.37
C PHE A 3 19.81 2.99 2.87
N SER A 4 19.17 1.84 3.07
CA SER A 4 19.84 0.61 3.44
C SER A 4 20.77 0.12 2.32
N THR A 5 21.92 -0.43 2.69
CA THR A 5 22.82 -1.11 1.75
C THR A 5 22.24 -2.45 1.32
N GLU A 6 22.74 -3.02 0.22
CA GLU A 6 22.31 -4.36 -0.22
C GLU A 6 22.47 -5.43 0.86
N ASP A 7 23.58 -5.40 1.61
CA ASP A 7 23.83 -6.35 2.70
C ASP A 7 22.81 -6.18 3.84
N GLN A 8 22.45 -4.93 4.18
CA GLN A 8 21.40 -4.66 5.16
C GLN A 8 20.04 -5.18 4.67
N ILE A 9 19.69 -4.96 3.41
CA ILE A 9 18.43 -5.46 2.82
C ILE A 9 18.40 -6.99 2.85
N LYS A 10 19.49 -7.66 2.46
CA LYS A 10 19.62 -9.14 2.54
C LYS A 10 19.43 -9.64 3.98
N ALA A 11 20.04 -8.95 4.95
CA ALA A 11 19.94 -9.32 6.37
C ALA A 11 18.54 -9.16 6.96
N MET A 12 17.69 -8.29 6.39
CA MET A 12 16.27 -8.14 6.81
C MET A 12 15.40 -9.36 6.47
N GLY A 13 15.81 -10.23 5.54
CA GLY A 13 15.13 -11.47 5.22
C GLY A 13 13.81 -11.29 4.47
N PHE A 14 13.74 -10.33 3.56
CA PHE A 14 12.60 -10.19 2.64
C PHE A 14 12.41 -11.46 1.79
N CYS A 15 11.16 -11.78 1.45
CA CYS A 15 10.87 -12.87 0.51
C CYS A 15 11.52 -12.62 -0.85
N HIS A 16 11.50 -11.38 -1.31
CA HIS A 16 12.16 -10.93 -2.53
C HIS A 16 12.32 -9.41 -2.50
N VAL A 17 13.45 -8.92 -3.02
CA VAL A 17 13.66 -7.51 -3.35
C VAL A 17 14.34 -7.46 -4.72
N GLY A 18 13.72 -6.73 -5.64
CA GLY A 18 14.23 -6.53 -6.99
C GLY A 18 15.38 -5.53 -7.07
N GLU A 19 15.69 -5.13 -8.27
CA GLU A 19 16.81 -4.22 -8.58
C GLU A 19 16.43 -2.75 -8.40
N ASN A 20 17.42 -1.88 -8.20
CA ASN A 20 17.28 -0.43 -8.09
C ASN A 20 16.30 0.02 -6.99
N CYS A 21 16.27 -0.69 -5.86
CA CYS A 21 15.40 -0.37 -4.74
C CYS A 21 16.10 0.55 -3.74
N LEU A 22 15.38 1.58 -3.30
CA LEU A 22 15.82 2.55 -2.30
C LEU A 22 14.94 2.40 -1.04
N LEU A 23 15.37 1.57 -0.10
CA LEU A 23 14.66 1.29 1.14
C LEU A 23 15.26 2.11 2.28
N SER A 24 14.48 3.04 2.88
CA SER A 24 14.97 3.84 3.99
C SER A 24 15.36 2.96 5.19
N ASN A 25 16.52 3.25 5.78
CA ASN A 25 16.96 2.63 7.04
C ASN A 25 16.24 3.13 8.28
N LYS A 26 15.35 4.13 8.12
CA LYS A 26 14.45 4.64 9.17
C LYS A 26 13.01 4.14 8.99
N ALA A 27 12.72 3.35 7.98
CA ALA A 27 11.45 2.65 7.85
C ALA A 27 11.47 1.36 8.68
N SER A 28 10.29 0.93 9.13
CA SER A 28 10.14 -0.29 9.92
C SER A 28 9.50 -1.39 9.08
N TYR A 29 10.16 -2.54 9.02
CA TYR A 29 9.70 -3.70 8.26
C TYR A 29 9.49 -4.88 9.20
N TYR A 30 8.27 -5.41 9.25
CA TYR A 30 7.91 -6.53 10.11
C TYR A 30 7.46 -7.73 9.28
N ASN A 31 7.90 -8.93 9.66
CA ASN A 31 7.65 -10.18 8.93
C ASN A 31 8.12 -10.12 7.47
N CYS A 32 9.32 -9.65 7.24
CA CYS A 32 9.91 -9.43 5.91
C CYS A 32 9.80 -10.66 5.00
N LYS A 33 9.84 -11.89 5.54
CA LYS A 33 9.62 -13.13 4.79
C LYS A 33 8.28 -13.20 4.04
N ASN A 34 7.31 -12.37 4.41
CA ASN A 34 6.01 -12.24 3.77
C ASN A 34 5.91 -10.97 2.91
N ILE A 35 7.02 -10.27 2.67
CA ILE A 35 7.06 -9.05 1.85
C ILE A 35 7.85 -9.33 0.58
N LYS A 36 7.25 -9.04 -0.58
CA LYS A 36 7.90 -9.05 -1.89
C LYS A 36 7.94 -7.63 -2.44
N ILE A 37 9.10 -7.23 -2.95
CA ILE A 37 9.34 -5.90 -3.54
C ILE A 37 9.90 -6.11 -4.95
N GLY A 38 9.29 -5.50 -5.94
CA GLY A 38 9.74 -5.51 -7.34
C GLY A 38 10.92 -4.56 -7.59
N ASN A 39 11.10 -4.18 -8.84
CA ASN A 39 12.22 -3.32 -9.27
C ASN A 39 11.85 -1.83 -9.20
N ASN A 40 12.86 -0.97 -9.05
CA ASN A 40 12.71 0.49 -9.07
C ASN A 40 11.71 0.99 -8.01
N VAL A 41 11.79 0.45 -6.80
CA VAL A 41 10.90 0.80 -5.68
C VAL A 41 11.63 1.72 -4.71
N ARG A 42 10.95 2.79 -4.30
CA ARG A 42 11.45 3.69 -3.26
C ARG A 42 10.50 3.73 -2.07
N ILE A 43 11.02 3.47 -0.87
CA ILE A 43 10.30 3.55 0.40
C ILE A 43 11.02 4.55 1.28
N ASP A 44 10.34 5.64 1.64
CA ASP A 44 10.89 6.77 2.38
C ASP A 44 10.93 6.54 3.90
N ASP A 45 11.47 7.54 4.62
CA ASP A 45 11.65 7.52 6.06
C ASP A 45 10.32 7.34 6.81
N PHE A 46 10.37 6.64 7.93
CA PHE A 46 9.26 6.44 8.86
C PHE A 46 8.03 5.73 8.28
N CYS A 47 8.19 5.05 7.16
CA CYS A 47 7.16 4.12 6.68
C CYS A 47 7.12 2.86 7.56
N VAL A 48 5.94 2.25 7.68
CA VAL A 48 5.75 0.99 8.41
C VAL A 48 5.12 -0.03 7.47
N LEU A 49 5.83 -1.12 7.19
CA LEU A 49 5.32 -2.27 6.46
C LEU A 49 5.24 -3.47 7.41
N SER A 50 4.02 -3.82 7.81
CA SER A 50 3.78 -4.93 8.73
C SER A 50 2.91 -6.00 8.06
N ALA A 51 3.57 -7.00 7.49
CA ALA A 51 2.90 -8.07 6.78
C ALA A 51 2.37 -9.14 7.73
N GLY A 52 1.08 -9.41 7.64
CA GLY A 52 0.48 -10.58 8.26
C GLY A 52 0.64 -11.84 7.40
N ILE A 53 -0.22 -12.83 7.60
CA ILE A 53 -0.19 -14.10 6.87
C ILE A 53 -0.47 -13.93 5.37
N GLY A 54 -1.31 -12.94 4.98
CA GLY A 54 -1.62 -12.64 3.58
C GLY A 54 -0.45 -12.02 2.82
N GLY A 55 0.49 -11.39 3.52
CA GLY A 55 1.69 -10.80 2.95
C GLY A 55 1.46 -9.41 2.31
N ILE A 56 2.57 -8.81 1.88
CA ILE A 56 2.60 -7.55 1.12
C ILE A 56 3.36 -7.81 -0.18
N GLU A 57 2.73 -7.49 -1.32
CA GLU A 57 3.33 -7.55 -2.65
C GLU A 57 3.40 -6.15 -3.26
N ILE A 58 4.61 -5.70 -3.56
CA ILE A 58 4.91 -4.40 -4.16
C ILE A 58 5.50 -4.65 -5.54
N GLY A 59 4.83 -4.16 -6.59
CA GLY A 59 5.25 -4.26 -7.98
C GLY A 59 6.45 -3.36 -8.31
N ASN A 60 6.54 -2.94 -9.55
CA ASN A 60 7.67 -2.16 -10.07
C ASN A 60 7.34 -0.67 -10.18
N TYR A 61 8.37 0.20 -10.13
CA TYR A 61 8.24 1.64 -10.29
C TYR A 61 7.29 2.26 -9.28
N ILE A 62 7.44 1.93 -7.99
CA ILE A 62 6.55 2.37 -6.92
C ILE A 62 7.29 3.29 -5.96
N HIS A 63 6.62 4.37 -5.57
CA HIS A 63 7.05 5.24 -4.49
C HIS A 63 6.08 5.15 -3.31
N ILE A 64 6.61 4.89 -2.12
CA ILE A 64 5.89 4.96 -0.84
C ILE A 64 6.54 6.07 -0.03
N ALA A 65 5.84 7.22 0.04
CA ALA A 65 6.35 8.42 0.68
C ALA A 65 6.27 8.36 2.21
N VAL A 66 6.98 9.26 2.83
CA VAL A 66 7.23 9.31 4.29
C VAL A 66 5.97 9.12 5.15
N TYR A 67 6.14 8.44 6.29
CA TYR A 67 5.08 8.19 7.27
C TYR A 67 3.89 7.38 6.76
N SER A 68 4.01 6.69 5.64
CA SER A 68 2.95 5.81 5.15
C SER A 68 3.01 4.43 5.82
N SER A 69 1.86 3.78 5.94
CA SER A 69 1.77 2.46 6.58
C SER A 69 0.95 1.46 5.75
N LEU A 70 1.46 0.23 5.64
CA LEU A 70 0.81 -0.93 5.05
C LEU A 70 0.76 -2.01 6.12
N ILE A 71 -0.43 -2.25 6.69
CA ILE A 71 -0.56 -3.07 7.89
C ILE A 71 -1.79 -3.96 7.79
N GLY A 72 -1.67 -5.21 8.19
CA GLY A 72 -2.81 -6.11 8.40
C GLY A 72 -2.54 -7.57 8.10
N ALA A 73 -3.52 -8.41 8.43
CA ALA A 73 -3.45 -9.86 8.27
C ALA A 73 -3.83 -10.33 6.87
N GLY A 74 -4.73 -9.62 6.17
CA GLY A 74 -5.05 -9.86 4.76
C GLY A 74 -3.92 -9.43 3.84
N LYS A 75 -4.00 -9.81 2.58
CA LYS A 75 -3.02 -9.46 1.58
C LYS A 75 -3.10 -7.99 1.20
N ILE A 76 -1.96 -7.32 1.00
CA ILE A 76 -1.88 -5.99 0.40
C ILE A 76 -1.07 -6.09 -0.88
N VAL A 77 -1.66 -5.66 -2.00
CA VAL A 77 -1.00 -5.66 -3.31
C VAL A 77 -0.94 -4.24 -3.85
N LEU A 78 0.25 -3.76 -4.17
CA LEU A 78 0.48 -2.56 -4.96
C LEU A 78 0.97 -3.00 -6.34
N LYS A 79 0.19 -2.73 -7.39
CA LYS A 79 0.60 -3.02 -8.77
C LYS A 79 1.52 -1.91 -9.31
N ASP A 80 2.18 -2.18 -10.44
CA ASP A 80 3.19 -1.30 -11.02
C ASP A 80 2.75 0.18 -11.16
N PHE A 81 3.71 1.08 -11.05
CA PHE A 81 3.54 2.53 -11.22
C PHE A 81 2.61 3.19 -10.19
N CYS A 82 2.39 2.57 -9.03
CA CYS A 82 1.65 3.20 -7.95
C CYS A 82 2.47 4.32 -7.29
N ASN A 83 1.78 5.40 -6.90
CA ASN A 83 2.36 6.44 -6.06
C ASN A 83 1.56 6.60 -4.78
N ILE A 84 2.17 6.26 -3.66
CA ILE A 84 1.58 6.37 -2.33
C ILE A 84 2.16 7.62 -1.68
N SER A 85 1.36 8.67 -1.58
CA SER A 85 1.79 9.94 -0.99
C SER A 85 1.98 9.84 0.52
N SER A 86 2.58 10.86 1.11
CA SER A 86 2.92 10.88 2.55
C SER A 86 1.72 10.65 3.46
N LYS A 87 1.95 9.92 4.55
CA LYS A 87 0.93 9.66 5.59
C LYS A 87 -0.31 8.88 5.09
N VAL A 88 -0.19 8.12 4.02
CA VAL A 88 -1.24 7.20 3.59
C VAL A 88 -1.22 5.96 4.48
N ALA A 89 -2.40 5.53 4.94
CA ALA A 89 -2.56 4.30 5.71
C ALA A 89 -3.39 3.29 4.93
N ILE A 90 -2.84 2.09 4.71
CA ILE A 90 -3.52 0.96 4.04
C ILE A 90 -3.65 -0.16 5.06
N TYR A 91 -4.88 -0.53 5.37
CA TYR A 91 -5.20 -1.58 6.33
C TYR A 91 -5.88 -2.76 5.64
N SER A 92 -5.42 -3.98 5.90
CA SER A 92 -6.06 -5.24 5.44
C SER A 92 -6.69 -6.04 6.58
N SER A 93 -6.80 -5.46 7.77
CA SER A 93 -7.55 -6.02 8.90
C SER A 93 -8.18 -4.93 9.76
N ASN A 94 -9.22 -5.31 10.49
CA ASN A 94 -9.98 -4.45 11.39
C ASN A 94 -10.28 -5.19 12.68
N ASP A 95 -10.27 -4.46 13.79
CA ASP A 95 -10.88 -4.92 15.04
C ASP A 95 -12.42 -4.92 14.95
N ASP A 96 -13.09 -5.48 15.96
CA ASP A 96 -14.54 -5.42 16.09
C ASP A 96 -15.00 -4.04 16.52
N TYR A 97 -15.96 -3.46 15.78
CA TYR A 97 -16.62 -2.17 16.12
C TYR A 97 -18.04 -2.35 16.61
N SER A 98 -18.57 -3.60 16.65
CA SER A 98 -19.94 -3.86 17.07
C SER A 98 -20.14 -3.79 18.58
N GLY A 99 -19.05 -3.94 19.35
CA GLY A 99 -19.09 -4.07 20.81
C GLY A 99 -19.47 -5.47 21.30
N GLN A 100 -19.58 -6.45 20.38
CA GLN A 100 -19.83 -7.86 20.72
C GLN A 100 -18.56 -8.55 21.20
N PHE A 101 -17.39 -8.05 20.82
CA PHE A 101 -16.08 -8.57 21.16
C PHE A 101 -15.20 -7.46 21.73
N MET A 102 -14.18 -7.87 22.48
CA MET A 102 -13.13 -6.95 22.92
C MET A 102 -12.19 -6.63 21.75
N THR A 103 -11.45 -5.54 21.87
CA THR A 103 -10.49 -5.08 20.85
C THR A 103 -9.08 -5.06 21.39
N ASN A 104 -8.12 -4.83 20.53
CA ASN A 104 -6.67 -4.69 20.70
C ASN A 104 -5.88 -6.02 20.88
N PRO A 105 -4.61 -6.02 20.45
CA PRO A 105 -3.80 -7.24 20.40
C PRO A 105 -3.29 -7.74 21.75
N THR A 106 -3.51 -7.03 22.85
CA THR A 106 -3.11 -7.47 24.19
C THR A 106 -4.18 -8.32 24.88
N VAL A 107 -5.39 -8.36 24.31
CA VAL A 107 -6.49 -9.22 24.78
C VAL A 107 -6.34 -10.61 24.16
N PRO A 108 -6.51 -11.70 24.95
CA PRO A 108 -6.47 -13.04 24.39
C PRO A 108 -7.47 -13.22 23.23
N SER A 109 -7.02 -13.86 22.14
CA SER A 109 -7.76 -13.96 20.87
C SER A 109 -9.16 -14.55 20.97
N ARG A 110 -9.42 -15.40 21.99
CA ARG A 110 -10.77 -15.96 22.23
C ARG A 110 -11.84 -14.92 22.59
N TYR A 111 -11.42 -13.70 22.94
CA TYR A 111 -12.33 -12.59 23.28
C TYR A 111 -12.37 -11.50 22.21
N THR A 112 -11.58 -11.61 21.16
CA THR A 112 -11.50 -10.64 20.09
C THR A 112 -12.05 -11.23 18.78
N ASN A 113 -12.46 -10.37 17.84
CA ASN A 113 -12.94 -10.77 16.52
C ASN A 113 -12.31 -9.85 15.45
N VAL A 114 -11.03 -10.12 15.16
CA VAL A 114 -10.32 -9.40 14.08
C VAL A 114 -10.75 -9.97 12.74
N THR A 115 -11.24 -9.11 11.87
CA THR A 115 -11.56 -9.46 10.48
C THR A 115 -10.44 -9.03 9.55
N SER A 116 -10.22 -9.76 8.47
CA SER A 116 -9.24 -9.42 7.44
C SER A 116 -9.81 -9.59 6.04
N SER A 117 -9.40 -8.71 5.14
CA SER A 117 -9.76 -8.76 3.73
C SER A 117 -8.66 -8.13 2.90
N ASP A 118 -8.41 -8.70 1.72
CA ASP A 118 -7.33 -8.24 0.85
C ASP A 118 -7.58 -6.83 0.34
N VAL A 119 -6.48 -6.06 0.18
CA VAL A 119 -6.51 -4.73 -0.44
C VAL A 119 -5.68 -4.76 -1.71
N ILE A 120 -6.27 -4.31 -2.81
CA ILE A 120 -5.61 -4.30 -4.12
C ILE A 120 -5.54 -2.87 -4.64
N ILE A 121 -4.33 -2.38 -4.81
CA ILE A 121 -4.05 -1.09 -5.43
C ILE A 121 -3.60 -1.36 -6.86
N GLY A 122 -4.45 -1.03 -7.81
CA GLY A 122 -4.27 -1.26 -9.24
C GLY A 122 -3.12 -0.45 -9.83
N LYS A 123 -2.73 -0.81 -11.04
CA LYS A 123 -1.64 -0.15 -11.78
C LYS A 123 -1.93 1.34 -11.99
N HIS A 124 -0.89 2.18 -11.94
CA HIS A 124 -0.99 3.65 -12.09
C HIS A 124 -1.89 4.36 -11.06
N VAL A 125 -2.24 3.70 -9.98
CA VAL A 125 -3.01 4.36 -8.91
C VAL A 125 -2.14 5.40 -8.20
N ILE A 126 -2.74 6.56 -7.92
CA ILE A 126 -2.16 7.56 -7.03
C ILE A 126 -3.07 7.78 -5.83
N ILE A 127 -2.50 7.76 -4.63
CA ILE A 127 -3.22 8.01 -3.39
C ILE A 127 -2.64 9.26 -2.72
N GLY A 128 -3.47 10.28 -2.58
CA GLY A 128 -3.11 11.57 -2.00
C GLY A 128 -2.86 11.49 -0.49
N SER A 129 -2.03 12.40 0.00
CA SER A 129 -1.51 12.42 1.37
C SER A 129 -2.61 12.38 2.43
N GLY A 130 -2.35 11.62 3.51
CA GLY A 130 -3.26 11.51 4.65
C GLY A 130 -4.53 10.69 4.40
N SER A 131 -4.63 10.00 3.27
CA SER A 131 -5.77 9.14 2.97
C SER A 131 -5.67 7.79 3.68
N VAL A 132 -6.84 7.21 3.96
CA VAL A 132 -6.97 5.88 4.60
C VAL A 132 -7.70 4.93 3.65
N ILE A 133 -7.12 3.75 3.44
CA ILE A 133 -7.72 2.65 2.65
C ILE A 133 -8.10 1.54 3.61
N LEU A 134 -9.38 1.16 3.61
CA LEU A 134 -9.92 0.14 4.51
C LEU A 134 -9.81 -1.27 3.92
N PRO A 135 -9.90 -2.32 4.76
CA PRO A 135 -9.87 -3.72 4.31
C PRO A 135 -10.94 -4.04 3.27
N GLY A 136 -10.59 -4.91 2.32
CA GLY A 136 -11.49 -5.39 1.26
C GLY A 136 -11.62 -4.44 0.07
N VAL A 137 -10.90 -3.33 0.04
CA VAL A 137 -10.98 -2.34 -1.04
C VAL A 137 -10.09 -2.72 -2.22
N THR A 138 -10.64 -2.59 -3.43
CA THR A 138 -9.91 -2.59 -4.69
C THR A 138 -9.97 -1.20 -5.33
N LEU A 139 -8.81 -0.60 -5.57
CA LEU A 139 -8.66 0.53 -6.48
C LEU A 139 -8.24 0.00 -7.85
N GLU A 140 -9.10 0.14 -8.86
CA GLU A 140 -8.79 -0.35 -10.20
C GLU A 140 -7.72 0.50 -10.89
N ILE A 141 -7.27 0.07 -12.07
CA ILE A 141 -6.22 0.75 -12.84
C ILE A 141 -6.49 2.25 -13.00
N GLY A 142 -5.45 3.05 -12.81
CA GLY A 142 -5.52 4.49 -13.07
C GLY A 142 -6.36 5.31 -12.10
N VAL A 143 -6.87 4.73 -11.01
CA VAL A 143 -7.61 5.49 -9.99
C VAL A 143 -6.73 6.56 -9.36
N ALA A 144 -7.29 7.75 -9.13
CA ALA A 144 -6.68 8.80 -8.35
C ALA A 144 -7.54 9.12 -7.12
N VAL A 145 -6.93 9.02 -5.94
CA VAL A 145 -7.55 9.39 -4.67
C VAL A 145 -6.96 10.72 -4.20
N GLY A 146 -7.80 11.72 -3.99
CA GLY A 146 -7.37 13.02 -3.45
C GLY A 146 -6.94 12.91 -1.99
N ALA A 147 -6.17 13.91 -1.53
CA ALA A 147 -5.68 13.92 -0.15
C ALA A 147 -6.82 13.90 0.89
N LEU A 148 -6.51 13.40 2.10
CA LEU A 148 -7.42 13.34 3.26
C LEU A 148 -8.73 12.61 2.97
N SER A 149 -8.68 11.55 2.16
CA SER A 149 -9.85 10.76 1.79
C SER A 149 -9.94 9.45 2.59
N LEU A 150 -11.18 9.00 2.86
CA LEU A 150 -11.46 7.67 3.41
C LEU A 150 -12.03 6.77 2.32
N VAL A 151 -11.26 5.74 1.93
CA VAL A 151 -11.68 4.77 0.92
C VAL A 151 -12.21 3.52 1.61
N ASN A 152 -13.53 3.38 1.59
CA ASN A 152 -14.27 2.29 2.25
C ASN A 152 -15.05 1.41 1.26
N LYS A 153 -14.80 1.59 -0.04
CA LYS A 153 -15.43 0.83 -1.13
C LYS A 153 -14.52 0.79 -2.36
N ASN A 154 -14.79 -0.13 -3.27
CA ASN A 154 -14.07 -0.24 -4.53
C ASN A 154 -14.22 1.03 -5.39
N CYS A 155 -13.15 1.39 -6.07
CA CYS A 155 -13.09 2.54 -6.96
C CYS A 155 -12.79 2.04 -8.38
N SER A 156 -13.70 2.35 -9.32
CA SER A 156 -13.60 1.92 -10.71
C SER A 156 -12.51 2.67 -11.47
N GLU A 157 -11.98 2.02 -12.49
CA GLU A 157 -10.86 2.46 -13.31
C GLU A 157 -10.95 3.94 -13.74
N PHE A 158 -9.80 4.58 -13.81
CA PHE A 158 -9.62 5.97 -14.25
C PHE A 158 -10.57 6.97 -13.59
N GLY A 159 -11.12 6.65 -12.41
CA GLY A 159 -11.90 7.61 -11.63
C GLY A 159 -11.02 8.47 -10.73
N ILE A 160 -11.40 9.74 -10.56
CA ILE A 160 -10.87 10.62 -9.51
C ILE A 160 -11.86 10.65 -8.36
N TYR A 161 -11.39 10.28 -7.17
CA TYR A 161 -12.19 10.14 -5.96
C TYR A 161 -11.68 11.05 -4.86
N ILE A 162 -12.58 11.69 -4.11
CA ILE A 162 -12.23 12.53 -2.95
C ILE A 162 -13.26 12.37 -1.84
N GLY A 163 -12.87 12.69 -0.62
CA GLY A 163 -13.75 12.87 0.52
C GLY A 163 -13.78 11.73 1.54
N THR A 164 -14.59 11.91 2.57
CA THR A 164 -14.74 11.02 3.73
C THR A 164 -16.22 10.77 4.00
N PRO A 165 -16.78 9.65 3.47
CA PRO A 165 -16.17 8.66 2.57
C PRO A 165 -16.02 9.17 1.12
N VAL A 166 -15.18 8.48 0.33
CA VAL A 166 -14.89 8.88 -1.05
C VAL A 166 -16.10 8.87 -1.97
N LYS A 167 -16.14 9.88 -2.85
CA LYS A 167 -17.07 9.96 -3.98
C LYS A 167 -16.29 10.19 -5.27
N ARG A 168 -16.71 9.56 -6.37
CA ARG A 168 -16.17 9.84 -7.70
C ARG A 168 -16.61 11.23 -8.14
N ILE A 169 -15.65 12.06 -8.58
CA ILE A 169 -15.93 13.43 -8.99
C ILE A 169 -15.77 13.65 -10.49
N LYS A 170 -14.85 12.92 -11.13
CA LYS A 170 -14.63 13.02 -12.59
C LYS A 170 -13.77 11.85 -13.10
N GLU A 171 -13.61 11.77 -14.42
CA GLU A 171 -12.65 10.90 -15.09
C GLU A 171 -11.23 11.44 -14.99
N ARG A 172 -10.25 10.52 -14.94
CA ARG A 172 -8.82 10.79 -15.06
C ARG A 172 -8.36 10.56 -16.50
N GLY A 173 -7.47 11.40 -17.00
CA GLY A 173 -6.86 11.21 -18.33
C GLY A 173 -6.07 9.89 -18.40
N LYS A 174 -6.00 9.30 -19.62
CA LYS A 174 -5.38 7.99 -19.87
C LYS A 174 -4.01 8.07 -20.57
N ASN A 175 -3.49 9.27 -20.83
CA ASN A 175 -2.21 9.47 -21.54
C ASN A 175 -1.02 8.77 -20.86
N LEU A 176 -1.12 8.50 -19.55
CA LEU A 176 -0.12 7.75 -18.79
C LEU A 176 0.11 6.33 -19.34
N LEU A 177 -0.85 5.73 -20.05
CA LEU A 177 -0.68 4.41 -20.68
C LEU A 177 0.27 4.49 -21.88
N GLU A 178 0.18 5.53 -22.71
CA GLU A 178 1.10 5.80 -23.82
C GLU A 178 2.51 6.06 -23.29
N LEU A 179 2.64 6.85 -22.22
CA LEU A 179 3.93 7.12 -21.58
C LEU A 179 4.58 5.84 -21.02
N GLU A 180 3.80 4.91 -20.50
CA GLU A 180 4.30 3.61 -20.07
C GLU A 180 4.85 2.78 -21.22
N GLU A 181 4.14 2.72 -22.35
CA GLU A 181 4.62 1.99 -23.53
C GLU A 181 5.93 2.61 -24.07
N ASN A 182 6.03 3.94 -24.08
CA ASN A 182 7.27 4.63 -24.45
C ASN A 182 8.42 4.31 -23.51
N LEU A 183 8.16 4.24 -22.19
CA LEU A 183 9.16 3.86 -21.19
C LEU A 183 9.68 2.44 -21.43
N LYS A 184 8.80 1.48 -21.72
CA LYS A 184 9.17 0.08 -22.00
C LYS A 184 9.95 -0.08 -23.31
N GLY A 185 9.62 0.72 -24.33
CA GLY A 185 10.30 0.70 -25.63
C GLY A 185 11.68 1.38 -25.62
N SER A 186 12.01 2.10 -24.53
CA SER A 186 13.28 2.83 -24.36
C SER A 186 14.33 2.03 -23.58
N ASN A 187 13.96 0.85 -23.08
CA ASN A 187 14.82 -0.10 -22.39
C ASN A 187 15.09 -1.31 -23.32
#